data_66984d5751b020663a12ddb9e3f13486
#
_entry.id   66984d5751b020663a12ddb9e3f13486
#
_cell.length_a   1.000
_cell.length_b   1.000
_cell.length_c   1.000
_cell.angle_alpha   90.00
_cell.angle_beta   90.00
_cell.angle_gamma   90.00
#
_symmetry.space_group_name_H-M   'P 1'
#
loop_
_entity.id
_entity.type
_entity.pdbx_description
1 polymer ?
#
loop_
_entity_poly.entity_id
_entity_poly.type
_entity_poly.pdbx_seq_one_letter_code
_entity_poly.pdbx_strand_id
1 'polypeptide(L)'
;MNGAGGRKNIVCVRVLIVDDQPRARRSLKALLTAMRWNTPGHAEQPPHAEFLPVEIVGEAENGQETIEQVRALHPDVVVMDLQPHTVSAPKQGPDGMATIQMIKGTWPATRIVVLTMYATDRASVLGAGADAFLLKGCPTRELLDAVMPRGPTDPG
;
A
#
# COMPACT_ATOMS: atom_id res chain seq x y z
N MET A 1 -35.64 11.58 -22.16
CA MET A 1 -35.84 11.09 -20.81
C MET A 1 -34.67 10.30 -20.33
N ASN A 2 -33.91 10.81 -19.74
CA ASN A 2 -32.94 10.70 -18.68
C ASN A 2 -32.71 9.32 -18.12
N GLY A 3 -32.13 8.45 -18.93
CA GLY A 3 -31.42 7.34 -18.42
C GLY A 3 -30.22 7.87 -17.60
N ALA A 4 -30.43 8.18 -16.35
CA ALA A 4 -29.32 8.29 -15.43
C ALA A 4 -28.71 6.92 -15.32
N GLY A 5 -27.87 6.57 -16.28
CA GLY A 5 -26.91 5.50 -16.11
C GLY A 5 -26.09 5.87 -14.90
N GLY A 6 -26.48 5.36 -13.75
CA GLY A 6 -25.67 5.49 -12.55
C GLY A 6 -24.30 4.96 -12.89
N ARG A 7 -23.35 5.86 -13.13
CA ARG A 7 -21.93 5.48 -13.10
C ARG A 7 -21.75 4.90 -11.73
N LYS A 8 -21.67 3.58 -11.66
CA LYS A 8 -21.14 2.96 -10.46
C LYS A 8 -19.78 3.59 -10.29
N ASN A 9 -19.67 4.49 -9.35
CA ASN A 9 -18.38 4.98 -8.94
C ASN A 9 -17.62 3.77 -8.42
N ILE A 10 -16.87 3.14 -9.31
CA ILE A 10 -15.96 2.08 -8.91
C ILE A 10 -14.88 2.80 -8.14
N VAL A 11 -14.99 2.77 -6.82
CA VAL A 11 -13.96 3.28 -5.95
C VAL A 11 -12.81 2.30 -6.02
N CYS A 12 -11.70 2.69 -6.65
CA CYS A 12 -10.49 1.90 -6.62
C CYS A 12 -9.60 2.37 -5.48
N VAL A 13 -8.84 1.44 -4.89
CA VAL A 13 -7.77 1.77 -3.97
C VAL A 13 -6.53 2.11 -4.80
N ARG A 14 -6.06 3.33 -4.67
CA ARG A 14 -4.90 3.83 -5.41
C ARG A 14 -3.63 3.58 -4.59
N VAL A 15 -2.73 2.78 -5.13
CA VAL A 15 -1.55 2.28 -4.41
C VAL A 15 -0.27 2.77 -5.06
N LEU A 16 0.62 3.32 -4.24
CA LEU A 16 2.01 3.60 -4.60
C LEU A 16 2.90 2.49 -4.05
N ILE A 17 3.74 1.92 -4.90
CA ILE A 17 4.69 0.88 -4.50
C ILE A 17 6.08 1.48 -4.36
N VAL A 18 6.72 1.24 -3.21
CA VAL A 18 8.06 1.73 -2.91
C VAL A 18 8.98 0.55 -2.57
N ASP A 19 9.96 0.32 -3.42
CA ASP A 19 11.00 -0.70 -3.23
C ASP A 19 12.18 -0.35 -4.15
N ASP A 20 13.41 -0.46 -3.67
CA ASP A 20 14.59 -0.17 -4.48
C ASP A 20 14.91 -1.26 -5.51
N GLN A 21 14.30 -2.44 -5.38
CA GLN A 21 14.51 -3.55 -6.30
C GLN A 21 13.39 -3.62 -7.34
N PRO A 22 13.72 -3.46 -8.64
CA PRO A 22 12.70 -3.52 -9.69
C PRO A 22 11.92 -4.84 -9.73
N ARG A 23 12.57 -5.95 -9.41
CA ARG A 23 11.91 -7.27 -9.37
C ARG A 23 10.86 -7.34 -8.27
N ALA A 24 11.17 -6.79 -7.10
CA ALA A 24 10.23 -6.76 -5.98
C ALA A 24 9.01 -5.90 -6.32
N ARG A 25 9.22 -4.72 -6.92
CA ARG A 25 8.11 -3.86 -7.38
C ARG A 25 7.22 -4.58 -8.39
N ARG A 26 7.85 -5.25 -9.36
CA ARG A 26 7.11 -6.01 -10.40
C ARG A 26 6.29 -7.13 -9.81
N SER A 27 6.86 -7.89 -8.88
CA SER A 27 6.18 -9.00 -8.22
C SER A 27 5.01 -8.51 -7.37
N LEU A 28 5.20 -7.43 -6.63
CA LEU A 28 4.15 -6.86 -5.80
C LEU A 28 3.02 -6.28 -6.65
N LYS A 29 3.36 -5.59 -7.73
CA LYS A 29 2.40 -5.07 -8.68
C LYS A 29 1.56 -6.20 -9.31
N ALA A 30 2.21 -7.27 -9.74
CA ALA A 30 1.51 -8.43 -10.30
C ALA A 30 0.59 -9.07 -9.25
N LEU A 31 1.05 -9.22 -8.03
CA LEU A 31 0.26 -9.77 -6.93
C LEU A 31 -0.99 -8.94 -6.65
N LEU A 32 -0.84 -7.64 -6.45
CA LEU A 32 -1.95 -6.74 -6.15
C LEU A 32 -2.95 -6.62 -7.30
N THR A 33 -2.48 -6.66 -8.54
CA THR A 33 -3.37 -6.60 -9.71
C THR A 33 -4.03 -7.93 -10.02
N ALA A 34 -3.36 -9.06 -9.78
CA ALA A 34 -3.93 -10.40 -9.99
C ALA A 34 -5.08 -10.69 -9.03
N MET A 35 -5.04 -10.14 -7.85
CA MET A 35 -6.09 -10.34 -6.85
C MET A 35 -7.44 -9.77 -7.28
N ARG A 36 -7.42 -8.82 -8.20
CA ARG A 36 -8.61 -8.27 -8.82
C ARG A 36 -9.37 -9.29 -9.68
N TRP A 37 -8.65 -10.26 -10.26
CA TRP A 37 -9.20 -11.18 -11.26
C TRP A 37 -9.35 -12.61 -10.76
N ASN A 38 -8.73 -12.93 -9.65
CA ASN A 38 -8.66 -14.30 -9.16
C ASN A 38 -9.75 -14.62 -8.14
N THR A 39 -10.96 -14.22 -8.48
CA THR A 39 -12.11 -14.95 -8.02
C THR A 39 -12.48 -15.92 -9.12
N PRO A 40 -11.88 -17.12 -9.16
CA PRO A 40 -12.37 -18.14 -10.08
C PRO A 40 -13.83 -18.38 -9.68
N GLY A 41 -14.71 -18.27 -10.62
CA GLY A 41 -16.14 -18.52 -10.61
C GLY A 41 -16.74 -19.41 -9.55
N HIS A 42 -16.39 -19.19 -8.31
CA HIS A 42 -17.04 -19.82 -7.20
C HIS A 42 -18.27 -19.01 -6.83
N ALA A 43 -19.40 -19.61 -7.14
CA ALA A 43 -20.72 -19.07 -6.88
C ALA A 43 -21.03 -18.84 -5.38
N GLU A 44 -20.03 -18.89 -4.53
CA GLU A 44 -20.20 -18.82 -3.08
C GLU A 44 -19.32 -17.73 -2.46
N GLN A 45 -19.25 -16.56 -3.09
CA GLN A 45 -18.74 -15.41 -2.37
C GLN A 45 -19.85 -14.87 -1.48
N PRO A 46 -19.52 -14.60 -0.22
CA PRO A 46 -20.49 -13.90 0.63
C PRO A 46 -20.86 -12.58 -0.08
N PRO A 47 -22.12 -12.24 -0.16
CA PRO A 47 -22.59 -11.08 -0.94
C PRO A 47 -22.06 -9.74 -0.46
N HIS A 48 -21.17 -9.71 0.51
CA HIS A 48 -20.65 -8.50 1.14
C HIS A 48 -19.12 -8.37 1.10
N ALA A 49 -18.42 -9.27 0.43
CA ALA A 49 -16.98 -9.11 0.21
C ALA A 49 -16.75 -8.20 -0.99
N GLU A 50 -17.03 -6.93 -0.83
CA GLU A 50 -16.67 -5.92 -1.82
C GLU A 50 -15.15 -5.70 -1.76
N PHE A 51 -14.40 -6.53 -2.48
CA PHE A 51 -13.01 -6.22 -2.73
C PHE A 51 -12.93 -5.08 -3.73
N LEU A 52 -12.51 -3.92 -3.25
CA LEU A 52 -12.26 -2.79 -4.12
C LEU A 52 -11.10 -3.13 -5.06
N PRO A 53 -11.21 -2.81 -6.34
CA PRO A 53 -10.10 -2.98 -7.27
C PRO A 53 -8.91 -2.13 -6.83
N VAL A 54 -7.70 -2.65 -7.01
CA VAL A 54 -6.46 -1.94 -6.73
C VAL A 54 -5.91 -1.35 -8.03
N GLU A 55 -5.59 -0.07 -8.01
CA GLU A 55 -4.90 0.62 -9.08
C GLU A 55 -3.50 1.01 -8.61
N ILE A 56 -2.47 0.56 -9.32
CA ILE A 56 -1.10 0.99 -9.04
C ILE A 56 -0.87 2.31 -9.76
N VAL A 57 -0.78 3.38 -8.99
CA VAL A 57 -0.67 4.73 -9.54
C VAL A 57 0.75 5.20 -9.75
N GLY A 58 1.72 4.55 -9.13
CA GLY A 58 3.12 4.89 -9.31
C GLY A 58 4.05 3.92 -8.59
N GLU A 59 5.34 4.13 -8.81
CA GLU A 59 6.42 3.36 -8.21
C GLU A 59 7.53 4.33 -7.78
N ALA A 60 8.21 4.02 -6.69
CA ALA A 60 9.32 4.81 -6.19
C ALA A 60 10.44 3.88 -5.69
N GLU A 61 11.68 4.34 -5.79
CA GLU A 61 12.87 3.57 -5.40
C GLU A 61 13.47 4.03 -4.08
N ASN A 62 13.20 5.26 -3.68
CA ASN A 62 13.82 5.87 -2.51
C ASN A 62 12.85 6.86 -1.82
N GLY A 63 13.28 7.40 -0.69
CA GLY A 63 12.45 8.30 0.09
C GLY A 63 12.10 9.59 -0.61
N GLN A 64 13.02 10.17 -1.38
CA GLN A 64 12.77 11.40 -2.12
C GLN A 64 11.69 11.19 -3.19
N GLU A 65 11.83 10.16 -4.02
CA GLU A 65 10.82 9.81 -5.02
C GLU A 65 9.47 9.52 -4.38
N THR A 66 9.48 8.83 -3.24
CA THR A 66 8.25 8.54 -2.50
C THR A 66 7.50 9.80 -2.13
N ILE A 67 8.18 10.78 -1.56
CA ILE A 67 7.57 12.05 -1.17
C ILE A 67 7.05 12.80 -2.40
N GLU A 68 7.82 12.83 -3.48
CA GLU A 68 7.41 13.48 -4.74
C GLU A 68 6.17 12.82 -5.33
N GLN A 69 6.11 11.50 -5.34
CA GLN A 69 4.99 10.73 -5.86
C GLN A 69 3.73 10.89 -5.00
N VAL A 70 3.88 10.87 -3.68
CA VAL A 70 2.74 11.10 -2.77
C VAL A 70 2.16 12.49 -2.98
N ARG A 71 3.02 13.49 -3.12
CA ARG A 71 2.58 14.87 -3.38
C ARG A 71 1.85 15.01 -4.71
N ALA A 72 2.37 14.38 -5.75
CA ALA A 72 1.82 14.49 -7.11
C ALA A 72 0.56 13.65 -7.31
N LEU A 73 0.52 12.45 -6.75
CA LEU A 73 -0.50 11.45 -7.06
C LEU A 73 -1.57 11.29 -5.98
N HIS A 74 -1.29 11.70 -4.75
CA HIS A 74 -2.17 11.51 -3.59
C HIS A 74 -2.73 10.07 -3.51
N PRO A 75 -1.85 9.05 -3.38
CA PRO A 75 -2.32 7.68 -3.28
C PRO A 75 -3.11 7.46 -1.99
N ASP A 76 -3.99 6.48 -2.00
CA ASP A 76 -4.71 6.07 -0.80
C ASP A 76 -3.81 5.28 0.14
N VAL A 77 -2.94 4.46 -0.45
CA VAL A 77 -2.04 3.56 0.28
C VAL A 77 -0.64 3.60 -0.33
N VAL A 78 0.35 3.66 0.52
CA VAL A 78 1.76 3.45 0.17
C VAL A 78 2.19 2.11 0.72
N VAL A 79 2.60 1.19 -0.14
CA VAL A 79 3.20 -0.09 0.26
C VAL A 79 4.70 0.05 0.08
N MET A 80 5.44 0.01 1.17
CA MET A 80 6.87 0.28 1.13
C MET A 80 7.70 -0.78 1.82
N ASP A 81 8.83 -1.12 1.20
CA ASP A 81 9.85 -1.94 1.79
C ASP A 81 10.83 -1.08 2.58
N LEU A 82 11.13 -1.50 3.80
CA LEU A 82 12.20 -0.93 4.60
C LEU A 82 13.44 -1.78 4.44
N GLN A 83 14.42 -1.21 3.81
CA GLN A 83 15.74 -1.84 3.74
C GLN A 83 16.44 -1.71 5.09
N PRO A 84 17.11 -2.76 5.57
CA PRO A 84 18.00 -2.60 6.71
C PRO A 84 19.09 -1.60 6.34
N HIS A 85 19.54 -0.82 7.32
CA HIS A 85 20.61 0.15 7.14
C HIS A 85 21.96 -0.54 6.87
N THR A 86 22.03 -1.40 5.90
CA THR A 86 23.26 -1.93 5.40
C THR A 86 23.75 -1.05 4.27
N VAL A 87 24.57 -0.14 4.70
CA VAL A 87 25.73 0.32 3.98
C VAL A 87 25.79 0.00 2.51
N SER A 88 25.53 0.91 1.62
CA SER A 88 26.41 1.03 0.48
C SER A 88 25.95 1.93 -0.62
N ALA A 89 25.18 2.86 -0.40
CA ALA A 89 25.11 4.01 -1.30
C ALA A 89 24.45 5.13 -0.57
N PRO A 90 24.87 6.37 -0.76
CA PRO A 90 24.11 7.49 -0.26
C PRO A 90 22.71 7.40 -0.89
N LYS A 91 21.73 6.98 -0.09
CA LYS A 91 20.34 6.98 -0.53
C LYS A 91 19.92 8.44 -0.73
N GLN A 92 19.34 8.73 -1.85
CA GLN A 92 18.80 10.04 -2.09
C GLN A 92 17.54 10.25 -1.24
N GLY A 93 17.56 11.28 -0.42
CA GLY A 93 16.43 11.67 0.39
C GLY A 93 16.37 11.00 1.77
N PRO A 94 15.26 11.16 2.48
CA PRO A 94 15.07 10.61 3.81
C PRO A 94 15.08 9.08 3.80
N ASP A 95 15.50 8.49 4.92
CA ASP A 95 15.40 7.05 5.12
C ASP A 95 13.92 6.61 5.25
N GLY A 96 13.69 5.30 5.34
CA GLY A 96 12.33 4.77 5.40
C GLY A 96 11.53 5.30 6.59
N MET A 97 12.15 5.40 7.76
CA MET A 97 11.47 5.89 8.96
C MET A 97 11.12 7.37 8.84
N ALA A 98 12.07 8.18 8.38
CA ALA A 98 11.83 9.61 8.14
C ALA A 98 10.76 9.82 7.06
N THR A 99 10.77 8.99 6.01
CA THR A 99 9.76 9.03 4.96
C THR A 99 8.36 8.78 5.52
N ILE A 100 8.19 7.77 6.36
CA ILE A 100 6.92 7.48 7.03
C ILE A 100 6.46 8.68 7.86
N GLN A 101 7.35 9.24 8.67
CA GLN A 101 7.03 10.40 9.51
C GLN A 101 6.61 11.61 8.68
N MET A 102 7.32 11.88 7.58
CA MET A 102 6.99 13.01 6.69
C MET A 102 5.64 12.83 6.02
N ILE A 103 5.34 11.64 5.52
CA ILE A 103 4.05 11.35 4.88
C ILE A 103 2.92 11.50 5.90
N LYS A 104 3.03 10.89 7.06
CA LYS A 104 1.98 10.96 8.09
C LYS A 104 1.80 12.35 8.66
N GLY A 105 2.86 13.13 8.72
CA GLY A 105 2.78 14.52 9.18
C GLY A 105 2.11 15.46 8.15
N THR A 106 2.30 15.20 6.87
CA THR A 106 1.78 16.06 5.78
C THR A 106 0.45 15.55 5.24
N TRP A 107 0.31 14.24 5.06
CA TRP A 107 -0.88 13.58 4.50
C TRP A 107 -1.37 12.48 5.44
N PRO A 108 -1.96 12.81 6.58
CA PRO A 108 -2.31 11.82 7.59
C PRO A 108 -3.35 10.80 7.13
N ALA A 109 -4.13 11.12 6.10
CA ALA A 109 -5.10 10.20 5.53
C ALA A 109 -4.46 9.12 4.64
N THR A 110 -3.21 9.33 4.20
CA THR A 110 -2.49 8.32 3.40
C THR A 110 -2.10 7.15 4.30
N ARG A 111 -2.57 5.97 3.95
CA ARG A 111 -2.27 4.74 4.68
C ARG A 111 -0.90 4.22 4.28
N ILE A 112 -0.09 3.84 5.25
CA ILE A 112 1.23 3.27 5.01
C ILE A 112 1.27 1.83 5.48
N VAL A 113 1.55 0.93 4.55
CA VAL A 113 1.76 -0.50 4.79
C VAL A 113 3.24 -0.80 4.56
N VAL A 114 3.93 -1.21 5.61
CA VAL A 114 5.32 -1.64 5.50
C VAL A 114 5.35 -3.14 5.24
N LEU A 115 6.05 -3.53 4.18
CA LEU A 115 6.23 -4.92 3.78
C LEU A 115 7.73 -5.19 3.67
N THR A 116 8.30 -5.92 4.60
CA THR A 116 9.75 -6.10 4.72
C THR A 116 10.15 -7.55 4.95
N MET A 117 11.40 -7.89 4.63
CA MET A 117 11.99 -9.20 4.92
C MET A 117 12.35 -9.37 6.40
N TYR A 118 12.45 -8.29 7.16
CA TYR A 118 13.03 -8.30 8.50
C TYR A 118 12.03 -7.91 9.57
N ALA A 119 11.89 -8.75 10.59
CA ALA A 119 10.96 -8.52 11.70
C ALA A 119 11.51 -7.58 12.77
N THR A 120 12.76 -7.17 12.66
CA THR A 120 13.39 -6.22 13.57
C THR A 120 12.72 -4.86 13.44
N ASP A 121 12.45 -4.19 14.52
CA ASP A 121 11.94 -2.81 14.56
C ASP A 121 10.46 -2.58 14.24
N ARG A 122 9.62 -3.61 14.36
CA ARG A 122 8.17 -3.44 14.20
C ARG A 122 7.62 -2.30 15.05
N ALA A 123 8.01 -2.24 16.32
CA ALA A 123 7.53 -1.20 17.25
C ALA A 123 7.95 0.21 16.79
N SER A 124 9.18 0.36 16.31
CA SER A 124 9.70 1.63 15.81
C SER A 124 8.97 2.07 14.53
N VAL A 125 8.71 1.13 13.64
CA VAL A 125 8.00 1.40 12.38
C VAL A 125 6.56 1.85 12.65
N LEU A 126 5.84 1.14 13.51
CA LEU A 126 4.49 1.54 13.91
C LEU A 126 4.49 2.85 14.69
N GLY A 127 5.50 3.05 15.54
CA GLY A 127 5.70 4.31 16.28
C GLY A 127 5.99 5.50 15.36
N ALA A 128 6.61 5.30 14.21
CA ALA A 128 6.82 6.35 13.20
C ALA A 128 5.54 6.76 12.49
N GLY A 129 4.49 5.95 12.56
CA GLY A 129 3.18 6.25 11.98
C GLY A 129 2.70 5.26 10.93
N ALA A 130 3.43 4.17 10.66
CA ALA A 130 2.94 3.14 9.75
C ALA A 130 1.65 2.52 10.28
N ASP A 131 0.71 2.28 9.38
CA ASP A 131 -0.60 1.74 9.72
C ASP A 131 -0.59 0.22 9.81
N ALA A 132 0.32 -0.43 9.10
CA ALA A 132 0.49 -1.87 9.15
C ALA A 132 1.96 -2.26 8.92
N PHE A 133 2.36 -3.37 9.50
CA PHE A 133 3.69 -3.95 9.35
C PHE A 133 3.54 -5.43 9.01
N LEU A 134 4.01 -5.82 7.83
CA LEU A 134 3.93 -7.18 7.33
C LEU A 134 5.30 -7.67 6.91
N LEU A 135 5.50 -8.97 7.04
CA LEU A 135 6.71 -9.62 6.51
C LEU A 135 6.48 -10.05 5.06
N LYS A 136 7.48 -9.90 4.21
CA LYS A 136 7.46 -10.47 2.87
C LYS A 136 7.29 -12.00 2.99
N GLY A 137 6.38 -12.56 2.17
CA GLY A 137 5.99 -13.95 2.28
C GLY A 137 4.80 -14.20 3.22
N CYS A 138 4.23 -13.16 3.82
CA CYS A 138 2.98 -13.31 4.56
C CYS A 138 1.86 -13.79 3.63
N PRO A 139 0.80 -14.41 4.17
CA PRO A 139 -0.34 -14.77 3.35
C PRO A 139 -0.90 -13.57 2.58
N THR A 140 -1.24 -13.80 1.33
CA THR A 140 -1.78 -12.78 0.43
C THR A 140 -2.98 -12.05 1.04
N ARG A 141 -3.80 -12.76 1.79
CA ARG A 141 -4.96 -12.20 2.48
C ARG A 141 -4.59 -11.13 3.50
N GLU A 142 -3.48 -11.30 4.21
CA GLU A 142 -3.00 -10.29 5.17
C GLU A 142 -2.60 -9.00 4.45
N LEU A 143 -1.94 -9.12 3.32
CA LEU A 143 -1.57 -7.96 2.50
C LEU A 143 -2.81 -7.25 1.97
N LEU A 144 -3.80 -8.00 1.49
CA LEU A 144 -5.09 -7.43 1.05
C LEU A 144 -5.79 -6.66 2.15
N ASP A 145 -5.91 -7.29 3.31
CA ASP A 145 -6.59 -6.66 4.44
C ASP A 145 -5.88 -5.37 4.88
N ALA A 146 -4.55 -5.35 4.77
CA ALA A 146 -3.76 -4.18 5.11
C ALA A 146 -3.92 -3.04 4.09
N VAL A 147 -4.03 -3.38 2.81
CA VAL A 147 -4.17 -2.42 1.71
C VAL A 147 -5.59 -1.87 1.62
N MET A 148 -6.60 -2.67 1.95
CA MET A 148 -7.99 -2.24 1.88
C MET A 148 -8.29 -1.20 2.97
N PRO A 149 -9.02 -0.12 2.62
CA PRO A 149 -9.45 0.83 3.64
C PRO A 149 -10.36 0.11 4.62
N ARG A 150 -10.06 0.27 5.89
CA ARG A 150 -11.03 -0.13 6.92
C ARG A 150 -12.21 0.79 6.80
N GLY A 151 -13.38 0.22 6.62
CA GLY A 151 -14.62 0.95 6.78
C GLY A 151 -14.63 1.65 8.14
N PRO A 152 -15.54 2.61 8.36
CA PRO A 152 -15.61 3.27 9.65
C PRO A 152 -15.64 2.21 10.73
N THR A 153 -14.62 2.20 11.55
CA THR A 153 -14.59 1.32 12.72
C THR A 153 -15.79 1.67 13.56
N ASP A 154 -16.70 0.75 13.61
CA ASP A 154 -17.80 0.82 14.57
C ASP A 154 -17.14 0.90 15.96
N PRO A 155 -17.34 1.96 16.70
CA PRO A 155 -16.83 2.04 18.06
C PRO A 155 -17.66 1.09 18.92
N GLY A 156 -17.25 -0.16 18.89
CA GLY A 156 -17.81 -1.15 19.81
C GLY A 156 -17.29 -0.98 21.21
#